data_a373afb9c7f0208d1cb9ab335ddbacf1
#
_entry.id   a373afb9c7f0208d1cb9ab335ddbacf1
#
_cell.length_a   1.000
_cell.length_b   1.000
_cell.length_c   1.000
_cell.angle_alpha   90.00
_cell.angle_beta   90.00
_cell.angle_gamma   90.00
#
_symmetry.space_group_name_H-M   'P 1'
#
loop_
_entity.id
_entity.type
_entity.pdbx_description
1 polymer ?
#
loop_
_entity_poly.entity_id
_entity_poly.type
_entity_poly.pdbx_seq_one_letter_code
_entity_poly.pdbx_strand_id
1 'polypeptide(L)'
;MSSDRQSEIDLSDLPASVIAVLTTEHFALQTARSATISDTNGRTALYLGAVSSALVAIAFIGQASHFGGAFHIFGLTVLPALAFLGYATFERVIQTSVEDIAYARRINRIRRFYTDSSPFLANLLAAAEEATGAGVMRELGIRNLWWQNFVAVAGVVGAINSLILGGAVGLLVSWLTGSVVASSLAGAIGALAGFFVHVARQRAIWRRAEAGPLS
;
A
#
# COMPACT_ATOMS: atom_id res chain seq x y z
N MET A 1 9.21 32.07 -38.07
CA MET A 1 7.81 31.75 -37.79
C MET A 1 7.52 30.42 -38.46
N SER A 2 7.88 29.32 -37.82
CA SER A 2 7.53 27.96 -38.24
C SER A 2 6.56 27.43 -37.20
N SER A 3 5.27 27.47 -37.54
CA SER A 3 4.23 26.85 -36.73
C SER A 3 4.40 25.33 -36.86
N ASP A 4 4.91 24.75 -35.83
CA ASP A 4 4.87 23.29 -35.58
C ASP A 4 3.39 22.89 -35.56
N ARG A 5 2.84 22.52 -36.72
CA ARG A 5 1.59 21.80 -36.82
C ARG A 5 1.86 20.40 -36.28
N GLN A 6 1.68 20.23 -34.99
CA GLN A 6 1.38 18.90 -34.49
C GLN A 6 0.21 18.39 -35.33
N SER A 7 0.49 17.42 -36.19
CA SER A 7 -0.53 16.75 -37.01
C SER A 7 -1.57 16.18 -36.06
N GLU A 8 -2.72 16.84 -36.01
CA GLU A 8 -3.91 16.34 -35.31
C GLU A 8 -4.24 15.00 -35.96
N ILE A 9 -3.97 13.90 -35.22
CA ILE A 9 -4.27 12.54 -35.68
C ILE A 9 -5.78 12.42 -35.60
N ASP A 10 -6.48 12.40 -36.73
CA ASP A 10 -7.90 12.10 -36.74
C ASP A 10 -8.12 10.61 -36.48
N LEU A 11 -8.95 10.28 -35.48
CA LEU A 11 -9.30 8.90 -35.16
C LEU A 11 -9.96 8.15 -36.32
N SER A 12 -10.61 8.89 -37.27
CA SER A 12 -11.19 8.31 -38.45
C SER A 12 -10.15 7.79 -39.46
N ASP A 13 -8.92 8.32 -39.41
CA ASP A 13 -7.82 7.92 -40.27
C ASP A 13 -7.04 6.71 -39.74
N LEU A 14 -7.31 6.30 -38.48
CA LEU A 14 -6.65 5.15 -37.88
C LEU A 14 -7.25 3.82 -38.35
N PRO A 15 -6.42 2.85 -38.73
CA PRO A 15 -6.89 1.48 -38.99
C PRO A 15 -7.70 0.93 -37.83
N ALA A 16 -8.84 0.30 -38.10
CA ALA A 16 -9.67 -0.33 -37.07
C ALA A 16 -8.88 -1.33 -36.18
N SER A 17 -7.85 -1.94 -36.75
CA SER A 17 -6.91 -2.83 -36.02
C SER A 17 -6.16 -2.11 -34.91
N VAL A 18 -5.74 -0.86 -35.12
CA VAL A 18 -5.03 -0.07 -34.10
C VAL A 18 -5.96 0.27 -32.94
N ILE A 19 -7.19 0.68 -33.25
CA ILE A 19 -8.21 0.98 -32.23
C ILE A 19 -8.54 -0.29 -31.42
N ALA A 20 -8.66 -1.43 -32.08
CA ALA A 20 -8.91 -2.71 -31.42
C ALA A 20 -7.76 -3.10 -30.47
N VAL A 21 -6.50 -2.93 -30.89
CA VAL A 21 -5.32 -3.19 -30.04
C VAL A 21 -5.31 -2.25 -28.84
N LEU A 22 -5.51 -0.96 -29.02
CA LEU A 22 -5.53 0.02 -27.92
C LEU A 22 -6.65 -0.28 -26.91
N THR A 23 -7.84 -0.67 -27.39
CA THR A 23 -8.96 -1.04 -26.54
C THR A 23 -8.66 -2.31 -25.75
N THR A 24 -8.08 -3.33 -26.40
CA THR A 24 -7.69 -4.57 -25.75
C THR A 24 -6.63 -4.32 -24.66
N GLU A 25 -5.61 -3.52 -24.98
CA GLU A 25 -4.56 -3.14 -24.04
C GLU A 25 -5.14 -2.36 -22.84
N HIS A 26 -6.06 -1.43 -23.11
CA HIS A 26 -6.74 -0.70 -22.04
C HIS A 26 -7.49 -1.62 -21.07
N PHE A 27 -8.25 -2.57 -21.58
CA PHE A 27 -8.94 -3.56 -20.73
C PHE A 27 -7.98 -4.49 -19.99
N ALA A 28 -6.89 -4.93 -20.63
CA ALA A 28 -5.87 -5.74 -19.98
C ALA A 28 -5.21 -4.99 -18.82
N LEU A 29 -4.87 -3.71 -19.00
CA LEU A 29 -4.30 -2.86 -17.94
C LEU A 29 -5.29 -2.61 -16.79
N GLN A 30 -6.57 -2.38 -17.08
CA GLN A 30 -7.62 -2.24 -16.06
C GLN A 30 -7.78 -3.53 -15.25
N THR A 31 -7.77 -4.67 -15.91
CA THR A 31 -7.87 -5.98 -15.25
C THR A 31 -6.64 -6.24 -14.37
N ALA A 32 -5.44 -5.98 -14.86
CA ALA A 32 -4.21 -6.10 -14.08
C ALA A 32 -4.22 -5.20 -12.86
N ARG A 33 -4.67 -3.94 -13.02
CA ARG A 33 -4.83 -3.00 -11.91
C ARG A 33 -5.82 -3.48 -10.86
N SER A 34 -6.97 -4.01 -11.27
CA SER A 34 -7.97 -4.59 -10.35
C SER A 34 -7.39 -5.79 -9.60
N ALA A 35 -6.58 -6.62 -10.25
CA ALA A 35 -5.92 -7.75 -9.62
C ALA A 35 -4.92 -7.33 -8.53
N THR A 36 -4.14 -6.25 -8.72
CA THR A 36 -3.23 -5.74 -7.69
C THR A 36 -3.98 -5.25 -6.45
N ILE A 37 -5.11 -4.57 -6.62
CA ILE A 37 -5.96 -4.13 -5.51
C ILE A 37 -6.53 -5.33 -4.75
N SER A 38 -7.02 -6.34 -5.46
CA SER A 38 -7.56 -7.56 -4.86
C SER A 38 -6.50 -8.35 -4.08
N ASP A 39 -5.29 -8.52 -4.63
CA ASP A 39 -4.16 -9.18 -3.95
C ASP A 39 -3.79 -8.44 -2.66
N THR A 40 -3.70 -7.11 -2.71
CA THR A 40 -3.41 -6.26 -1.55
C THR A 40 -4.44 -6.44 -0.44
N ASN A 41 -5.72 -6.38 -0.79
CA ASN A 41 -6.82 -6.51 0.18
C ASN A 41 -6.85 -7.92 0.78
N GLY A 42 -6.70 -8.96 -0.04
CA GLY A 42 -6.67 -10.36 0.41
C GLY A 42 -5.54 -10.63 1.40
N ARG A 43 -4.31 -10.21 1.10
CA ARG A 43 -3.16 -10.38 2.00
C ARG A 43 -3.31 -9.60 3.29
N THR A 44 -3.81 -8.37 3.20
CA THR A 44 -4.06 -7.55 4.39
C THR A 44 -5.12 -8.18 5.29
N ALA A 45 -6.22 -8.69 4.72
CA ALA A 45 -7.26 -9.37 5.48
C ALA A 45 -6.74 -10.63 6.17
N LEU A 46 -5.92 -11.45 5.49
CA LEU A 46 -5.28 -12.64 6.07
C LEU A 46 -4.34 -12.26 7.23
N TYR A 47 -3.53 -11.21 7.06
CA TYR A 47 -2.66 -10.72 8.12
C TYR A 47 -3.44 -10.24 9.34
N LEU A 48 -4.47 -9.41 9.14
CA LEU A 48 -5.30 -8.90 10.22
C LEU A 48 -6.06 -10.03 10.93
N GLY A 49 -6.53 -11.03 10.19
CA GLY A 49 -7.14 -12.23 10.74
C GLY A 49 -6.16 -13.02 11.62
N ALA A 50 -4.93 -13.21 11.14
CA ALA A 50 -3.88 -13.88 11.92
C ALA A 50 -3.53 -13.11 13.21
N VAL A 51 -3.38 -11.78 13.12
CA VAL A 51 -3.13 -10.91 14.29
C VAL A 51 -4.27 -11.02 15.29
N SER A 52 -5.52 -10.89 14.85
CA SER A 52 -6.70 -10.98 15.72
C SER A 52 -6.78 -12.33 16.43
N SER A 53 -6.59 -13.42 15.71
CA SER A 53 -6.61 -14.77 16.27
C SER A 53 -5.48 -15.00 17.28
N ALA A 54 -4.28 -14.50 16.98
CA ALA A 54 -3.14 -14.62 17.87
C ALA A 54 -3.31 -13.78 19.14
N LEU A 55 -3.87 -12.58 19.07
CA LEU A 55 -4.16 -11.75 20.24
C LEU A 55 -5.15 -12.44 21.19
N VAL A 56 -6.20 -13.07 20.64
CA VAL A 56 -7.15 -13.86 21.43
C VAL A 56 -6.45 -15.04 22.10
N ALA A 57 -5.60 -15.77 21.36
CA ALA A 57 -4.86 -16.90 21.92
C ALA A 57 -3.88 -16.46 23.01
N ILE A 58 -3.15 -15.36 22.79
CA ILE A 58 -2.23 -14.78 23.79
C ILE A 58 -2.99 -14.38 25.06
N ALA A 59 -4.14 -13.71 24.92
CA ALA A 59 -4.97 -13.32 26.05
C ALA A 59 -5.48 -14.53 26.85
N PHE A 60 -5.95 -15.58 26.14
CA PHE A 60 -6.43 -16.80 26.77
C PHE A 60 -5.32 -17.52 27.52
N ILE A 61 -4.15 -17.72 26.91
CA ILE A 61 -3.01 -18.36 27.56
C ILE A 61 -2.50 -17.52 28.73
N GLY A 62 -2.49 -16.19 28.60
CA GLY A 62 -2.14 -15.28 29.67
C GLY A 62 -3.03 -15.49 30.92
N GLN A 63 -4.34 -15.54 30.72
CA GLN A 63 -5.29 -15.78 31.79
C GLN A 63 -5.14 -17.20 32.41
N ALA A 64 -5.09 -18.22 31.54
CA ALA A 64 -5.00 -19.61 32.00
C ALA A 64 -3.70 -19.91 32.73
N SER A 65 -2.58 -19.28 32.37
CA SER A 65 -1.26 -19.48 33.02
C SER A 65 -0.93 -18.42 34.08
N HIS A 66 -1.85 -17.52 34.40
CA HIS A 66 -1.62 -16.38 35.30
C HIS A 66 -0.39 -15.56 34.89
N PHE A 67 -0.22 -15.35 33.60
CA PHE A 67 0.92 -14.68 32.99
C PHE A 67 2.28 -15.31 33.34
N GLY A 68 2.30 -16.60 33.58
CA GLY A 68 3.49 -17.38 33.91
C GLY A 68 4.35 -17.75 32.69
N GLY A 69 5.23 -18.76 32.89
CA GLY A 69 6.17 -19.20 31.85
C GLY A 69 5.53 -19.60 30.52
N ALA A 70 4.38 -20.27 30.56
CA ALA A 70 3.66 -20.66 29.33
C ALA A 70 3.25 -19.46 28.51
N PHE A 71 2.79 -18.36 29.12
CA PHE A 71 2.47 -17.10 28.43
C PHE A 71 3.70 -16.49 27.73
N HIS A 72 4.85 -16.46 28.45
CA HIS A 72 6.07 -15.91 27.86
C HIS A 72 6.57 -16.75 26.68
N ILE A 73 6.60 -18.07 26.81
CA ILE A 73 7.04 -18.98 25.75
C ILE A 73 6.14 -18.82 24.51
N PHE A 74 4.83 -18.87 24.72
CA PHE A 74 3.87 -18.73 23.64
C PHE A 74 3.96 -17.36 22.96
N GLY A 75 3.97 -16.28 23.73
CA GLY A 75 4.04 -14.93 23.21
C GLY A 75 5.36 -14.66 22.46
N LEU A 76 6.51 -15.11 23.00
CA LEU A 76 7.82 -14.99 22.35
C LEU A 76 7.98 -15.88 21.12
N THR A 77 7.12 -16.85 20.92
CA THR A 77 7.07 -17.64 19.68
C THR A 77 6.15 -16.99 18.66
N VAL A 78 4.95 -16.61 19.08
CA VAL A 78 3.89 -16.12 18.18
C VAL A 78 4.15 -14.67 17.71
N LEU A 79 4.56 -13.77 18.61
CA LEU A 79 4.76 -12.36 18.24
C LEU A 79 5.87 -12.16 17.19
N PRO A 80 7.05 -12.80 17.27
CA PRO A 80 8.04 -12.71 16.20
C PRO A 80 7.57 -13.33 14.87
N ALA A 81 6.82 -14.44 14.93
CA ALA A 81 6.24 -15.04 13.73
C ALA A 81 5.24 -14.09 13.04
N LEU A 82 4.36 -13.43 13.83
CA LEU A 82 3.46 -12.39 13.32
C LEU A 82 4.20 -11.18 12.80
N ALA A 83 5.27 -10.75 13.47
CA ALA A 83 6.08 -9.63 13.02
C ALA A 83 6.74 -9.92 11.65
N PHE A 84 7.23 -11.15 11.45
CA PHE A 84 7.75 -11.60 10.16
C PHE A 84 6.65 -11.61 9.08
N LEU A 85 5.47 -12.18 9.39
CA LEU A 85 4.33 -12.18 8.47
C LEU A 85 3.88 -10.76 8.13
N GLY A 86 3.84 -9.87 9.13
CA GLY A 86 3.49 -8.47 8.95
C GLY A 86 4.49 -7.73 8.07
N TYR A 87 5.78 -7.97 8.27
CA TYR A 87 6.82 -7.38 7.41
C TYR A 87 6.71 -7.88 5.96
N ALA A 88 6.51 -9.18 5.74
CA ALA A 88 6.32 -9.75 4.41
C ALA A 88 5.06 -9.19 3.73
N THR A 89 3.97 -9.04 4.47
CA THR A 89 2.73 -8.42 3.98
C THR A 89 2.97 -6.95 3.62
N PHE A 90 3.64 -6.19 4.47
CA PHE A 90 3.98 -4.79 4.26
C PHE A 90 4.81 -4.58 2.97
N GLU A 91 5.88 -5.37 2.78
CA GLU A 91 6.71 -5.30 1.58
C GLU A 91 5.89 -5.60 0.32
N ARG A 92 5.02 -6.61 0.36
CA ARG A 92 4.19 -6.96 -0.79
C ARG A 92 3.15 -5.89 -1.10
N VAL A 93 2.50 -5.32 -0.06
CA VAL A 93 1.54 -4.23 -0.24
C VAL A 93 2.18 -2.99 -0.87
N ILE A 94 3.42 -2.65 -0.51
CA ILE A 94 4.12 -1.53 -1.16
C ILE A 94 4.45 -1.87 -2.62
N GLN A 95 4.94 -3.07 -2.91
CA GLN A 95 5.24 -3.49 -4.27
C GLN A 95 4.01 -3.41 -5.18
N THR A 96 2.88 -3.95 -4.75
CA THR A 96 1.62 -3.88 -5.50
C THR A 96 1.11 -2.45 -5.66
N SER A 97 1.35 -1.57 -4.68
CA SER A 97 1.00 -0.14 -4.81
C SER A 97 1.84 0.56 -5.89
N VAL A 98 3.12 0.23 -6.02
CA VAL A 98 3.99 0.74 -7.10
C VAL A 98 3.55 0.19 -8.46
N GLU A 99 3.21 -1.10 -8.54
CA GLU A 99 2.67 -1.72 -9.75
C GLU A 99 1.34 -1.05 -10.17
N ASP A 100 0.43 -0.77 -9.23
CA ASP A 100 -0.85 -0.08 -9.50
C ASP A 100 -0.63 1.31 -10.15
N ILE A 101 0.35 2.06 -9.66
CA ILE A 101 0.70 3.36 -10.25
C ILE A 101 1.29 3.19 -11.65
N ALA A 102 2.11 2.18 -11.89
CA ALA A 102 2.64 1.92 -13.21
C ALA A 102 1.51 1.61 -14.21
N TYR A 103 0.53 0.80 -13.82
CA TYR A 103 -0.67 0.56 -14.63
C TYR A 103 -1.49 1.83 -14.85
N ALA A 104 -1.72 2.63 -13.81
CA ALA A 104 -2.44 3.91 -13.93
C ALA A 104 -1.77 4.86 -14.92
N ARG A 105 -0.42 4.95 -14.89
CA ARG A 105 0.35 5.78 -15.85
C ARG A 105 0.19 5.29 -17.29
N ARG A 106 0.21 3.96 -17.53
CA ARG A 106 -0.01 3.38 -18.87
C ARG A 106 -1.43 3.65 -19.36
N ILE A 107 -2.44 3.47 -18.51
CA ILE A 107 -3.83 3.77 -18.81
C ILE A 107 -3.99 5.25 -19.18
N ASN A 108 -3.38 6.17 -18.42
CA ASN A 108 -3.45 7.61 -18.71
C ASN A 108 -2.74 7.98 -20.02
N ARG A 109 -1.69 7.24 -20.42
CA ARG A 109 -1.03 7.44 -21.72
C ARG A 109 -1.99 7.09 -22.88
N ILE A 110 -2.70 5.97 -22.79
CA ILE A 110 -3.72 5.60 -23.78
C ILE A 110 -4.86 6.62 -23.79
N ARG A 111 -5.31 7.08 -22.62
CA ARG A 111 -6.35 8.09 -22.51
C ARG A 111 -5.94 9.40 -23.17
N ARG A 112 -4.71 9.88 -22.94
CA ARG A 112 -4.17 11.08 -23.60
C ARG A 112 -4.19 10.96 -25.11
N PHE A 113 -3.81 9.82 -25.65
CA PHE A 113 -3.89 9.58 -27.09
C PHE A 113 -5.31 9.84 -27.64
N TYR A 114 -6.36 9.38 -26.95
CA TYR A 114 -7.74 9.65 -27.36
C TYR A 114 -8.14 11.12 -27.18
N THR A 115 -7.75 11.76 -26.09
CA THR A 115 -8.09 13.16 -25.83
C THR A 115 -7.38 14.12 -26.79
N ASP A 116 -6.16 13.82 -27.17
CA ASP A 116 -5.37 14.63 -28.10
C ASP A 116 -5.87 14.46 -29.54
N SER A 117 -6.52 13.33 -29.86
CA SER A 117 -7.03 13.02 -31.20
C SER A 117 -8.44 13.58 -31.47
N SER A 118 -9.20 13.97 -30.42
CA SER A 118 -10.58 14.45 -30.61
C SER A 118 -11.04 15.38 -29.48
N PRO A 119 -11.36 16.64 -29.76
CA PRO A 119 -11.92 17.59 -28.80
C PRO A 119 -13.23 17.10 -28.16
N PHE A 120 -14.04 16.36 -28.91
CA PHE A 120 -15.25 15.72 -28.35
C PHE A 120 -14.93 14.71 -27.29
N LEU A 121 -13.97 13.82 -27.52
CA LEU A 121 -13.51 12.84 -26.54
C LEU A 121 -12.78 13.51 -25.37
N ALA A 122 -12.04 14.58 -25.61
CA ALA A 122 -11.41 15.37 -24.55
C ALA A 122 -12.45 15.87 -23.55
N ASN A 123 -13.53 16.48 -24.02
CA ASN A 123 -14.60 16.99 -23.17
C ASN A 123 -15.35 15.86 -22.43
N LEU A 124 -15.63 14.74 -23.10
CA LEU A 124 -16.33 13.59 -22.52
C LEU A 124 -15.48 12.91 -21.43
N LEU A 125 -14.17 12.76 -21.67
CA LEU A 125 -13.25 12.09 -20.74
C LEU A 125 -12.75 13.02 -19.64
N ALA A 126 -12.72 14.35 -19.85
CA ALA A 126 -12.42 15.32 -18.79
C ALA A 126 -13.47 15.28 -17.67
N ALA A 127 -14.76 15.23 -18.03
CA ALA A 127 -15.82 15.05 -17.04
C ALA A 127 -15.68 13.75 -16.24
N ALA A 128 -15.16 12.67 -16.85
CA ALA A 128 -14.89 11.41 -16.16
C ALA A 128 -13.60 11.46 -15.32
N GLU A 129 -12.67 12.33 -15.63
CA GLU A 129 -11.42 12.53 -14.86
C GLU A 129 -11.66 13.33 -13.58
N GLU A 130 -12.56 14.31 -13.63
CA GLU A 130 -13.06 15.02 -12.44
C GLU A 130 -13.84 14.11 -11.49
N ALA A 131 -14.55 13.12 -12.01
CA ALA A 131 -15.26 12.10 -11.23
C ALA A 131 -14.33 11.02 -10.64
N THR A 132 -13.07 10.93 -11.07
CA THR A 132 -12.08 10.00 -10.47
C THR A 132 -11.54 10.58 -9.15
N GLY A 133 -11.27 9.68 -8.17
CA GLY A 133 -10.84 10.07 -6.83
C GLY A 133 -9.68 11.08 -6.73
N ALA A 134 -8.84 11.22 -7.76
CA ALA A 134 -7.80 12.23 -7.84
C ALA A 134 -8.37 13.65 -8.11
N GLY A 135 -9.42 13.77 -8.91
CA GLY A 135 -10.16 15.02 -9.13
C GLY A 135 -10.90 15.44 -7.86
N VAL A 136 -11.64 14.51 -7.27
CA VAL A 136 -12.36 14.72 -6.00
C VAL A 136 -11.40 15.12 -4.87
N MET A 137 -10.23 14.48 -4.76
CA MET A 137 -9.23 14.87 -3.75
C MET A 137 -8.63 16.26 -3.99
N ARG A 138 -8.48 16.67 -5.24
CA ARG A 138 -7.99 18.01 -5.60
C ARG A 138 -9.04 19.08 -5.25
N GLU A 139 -10.31 18.81 -5.51
CA GLU A 139 -11.45 19.68 -5.18
C GLU A 139 -11.65 19.82 -3.68
N LEU A 140 -11.47 18.73 -2.91
CA LEU A 140 -11.53 18.75 -1.44
C LEU A 140 -10.29 19.43 -0.82
N GLY A 141 -9.37 19.97 -1.61
CA GLY A 141 -8.17 20.65 -1.11
C GLY A 141 -7.22 19.72 -0.34
N ILE A 142 -7.37 18.41 -0.49
CA ILE A 142 -6.50 17.42 0.13
C ILE A 142 -5.18 17.39 -0.65
N ARG A 143 -4.34 18.39 -0.42
CA ARG A 143 -2.97 18.45 -0.92
C ARG A 143 -2.11 17.56 -0.04
N ASN A 144 -1.66 16.43 -0.60
CA ASN A 144 -0.48 15.64 -0.23
C ASN A 144 -0.09 15.70 1.27
N LEU A 145 -1.06 15.41 2.15
CA LEU A 145 -0.83 15.34 3.57
C LEU A 145 -0.08 14.03 3.87
N TRP A 146 0.97 14.12 4.65
CA TRP A 146 1.70 12.97 5.19
C TRP A 146 0.76 11.90 5.81
N TRP A 147 -0.46 12.30 6.23
CA TRP A 147 -1.58 11.45 6.64
C TRP A 147 -2.01 10.44 5.58
N GLN A 148 -1.95 10.76 4.29
CA GLN A 148 -2.34 9.83 3.23
C GLN A 148 -1.44 8.59 3.20
N ASN A 149 -0.17 8.74 3.57
CA ASN A 149 0.75 7.62 3.71
C ASN A 149 0.41 6.72 4.92
N PHE A 150 -0.26 7.26 5.94
CA PHE A 150 -0.74 6.50 7.09
C PHE A 150 -2.07 5.80 6.83
N VAL A 151 -2.96 6.44 6.08
CA VAL A 151 -4.26 5.87 5.70
C VAL A 151 -4.10 4.85 4.57
N ALA A 152 -3.01 4.89 3.82
CA ALA A 152 -2.69 3.85 2.87
C ALA A 152 -2.54 2.49 3.59
N VAL A 153 -3.03 1.43 2.96
CA VAL A 153 -3.03 0.05 3.52
C VAL A 153 -1.65 -0.34 4.06
N ALA A 154 -0.57 0.04 3.36
CA ALA A 154 0.80 -0.20 3.81
C ALA A 154 1.11 0.48 5.15
N GLY A 155 0.64 1.72 5.35
CA GLY A 155 0.83 2.45 6.61
C GLY A 155 0.16 1.78 7.79
N VAL A 156 -1.07 1.29 7.60
CA VAL A 156 -1.83 0.56 8.63
C VAL A 156 -1.13 -0.76 8.98
N VAL A 157 -0.74 -1.56 7.99
CA VAL A 157 0.01 -2.81 8.21
C VAL A 157 1.33 -2.53 8.93
N GLY A 158 2.08 -1.51 8.52
CA GLY A 158 3.33 -1.11 9.16
C GLY A 158 3.16 -0.66 10.61
N ALA A 159 2.10 0.10 10.91
CA ALA A 159 1.78 0.53 12.27
C ALA A 159 1.44 -0.66 13.18
N ILE A 160 0.54 -1.55 12.75
CA ILE A 160 0.17 -2.75 13.49
C ILE A 160 1.40 -3.63 13.72
N ASN A 161 2.21 -3.85 12.68
CA ASN A 161 3.42 -4.66 12.79
C ASN A 161 4.45 -4.05 13.75
N SER A 162 4.55 -2.74 13.81
CA SER A 162 5.41 -2.04 14.75
C SER A 162 4.96 -2.24 16.21
N LEU A 163 3.65 -2.24 16.46
CA LEU A 163 3.10 -2.55 17.78
C LEU A 163 3.39 -4.02 18.19
N ILE A 164 3.29 -4.96 17.25
CA ILE A 164 3.62 -6.37 17.48
C ILE A 164 5.10 -6.53 17.83
N LEU A 165 6.00 -5.85 17.09
CA LEU A 165 7.43 -5.82 17.39
C LEU A 165 7.69 -5.26 18.78
N GLY A 166 7.04 -4.13 19.12
CA GLY A 166 7.15 -3.55 20.46
C GLY A 166 6.66 -4.49 21.53
N GLY A 167 5.53 -5.17 21.32
CA GLY A 167 5.01 -6.19 22.22
C GLY A 167 5.98 -7.37 22.43
N ALA A 168 6.60 -7.86 21.35
CA ALA A 168 7.61 -8.91 21.42
C ALA A 168 8.84 -8.48 22.25
N VAL A 169 9.36 -7.27 22.01
CA VAL A 169 10.48 -6.70 22.77
C VAL A 169 10.11 -6.49 24.23
N GLY A 170 8.95 -5.91 24.51
CA GLY A 170 8.46 -5.72 25.87
C GLY A 170 8.31 -7.05 26.63
N LEU A 171 7.74 -8.07 25.98
CA LEU A 171 7.57 -9.39 26.57
C LEU A 171 8.92 -10.06 26.85
N LEU A 172 9.90 -9.92 25.95
CA LEU A 172 11.25 -10.43 26.16
C LEU A 172 11.92 -9.76 27.37
N VAL A 173 11.84 -8.45 27.47
CA VAL A 173 12.41 -7.70 28.61
C VAL A 173 11.67 -8.06 29.90
N SER A 174 10.36 -8.25 29.85
CA SER A 174 9.56 -8.72 31.00
C SER A 174 10.06 -10.07 31.52
N TRP A 175 10.31 -10.99 30.60
CA TRP A 175 10.82 -12.33 30.98
C TRP A 175 12.22 -12.28 31.59
N LEU A 176 13.10 -11.41 31.08
CA LEU A 176 14.48 -11.30 31.55
C LEU A 176 14.62 -10.53 32.87
N THR A 177 13.78 -9.51 33.10
CA THR A 177 13.98 -8.57 34.22
C THR A 177 12.87 -8.61 35.27
N GLY A 178 11.70 -9.14 34.95
CA GLY A 178 10.52 -9.08 35.82
C GLY A 178 10.00 -7.66 36.07
N SER A 179 10.61 -6.62 35.43
CA SER A 179 10.29 -5.22 35.66
C SER A 179 9.25 -4.72 34.67
N VAL A 180 8.08 -4.32 35.16
CA VAL A 180 7.00 -3.74 34.35
C VAL A 180 7.44 -2.45 33.67
N VAL A 181 8.17 -1.59 34.39
CA VAL A 181 8.64 -0.31 33.86
C VAL A 181 9.65 -0.53 32.71
N ALA A 182 10.66 -1.39 32.92
CA ALA A 182 11.64 -1.69 31.87
C ALA A 182 10.98 -2.31 30.63
N SER A 183 10.03 -3.21 30.83
CA SER A 183 9.29 -3.87 29.75
C SER A 183 8.46 -2.89 28.93
N SER A 184 7.73 -1.99 29.61
CA SER A 184 6.90 -0.99 28.95
C SER A 184 7.74 0.00 28.16
N LEU A 185 8.86 0.47 28.72
CA LEU A 185 9.78 1.37 28.01
C LEU A 185 10.42 0.69 26.80
N ALA A 186 10.93 -0.54 26.97
CA ALA A 186 11.53 -1.30 25.88
C ALA A 186 10.51 -1.59 24.76
N GLY A 187 9.30 -1.97 25.13
CA GLY A 187 8.20 -2.18 24.19
C GLY A 187 7.84 -0.92 23.38
N ALA A 188 7.73 0.22 24.08
CA ALA A 188 7.45 1.50 23.43
C ALA A 188 8.59 1.92 22.46
N ILE A 189 9.84 1.77 22.89
CA ILE A 189 11.00 2.04 22.05
C ILE A 189 11.03 1.10 20.84
N GLY A 190 10.78 -0.18 21.03
CA GLY A 190 10.70 -1.16 19.95
C GLY A 190 9.60 -0.85 18.94
N ALA A 191 8.41 -0.46 19.41
CA ALA A 191 7.31 -0.04 18.55
C ALA A 191 7.66 1.23 17.74
N LEU A 192 8.22 2.24 18.38
CA LEU A 192 8.67 3.48 17.69
C LEU A 192 9.77 3.19 16.68
N ALA A 193 10.77 2.41 17.02
CA ALA A 193 11.84 2.02 16.11
C ALA A 193 11.28 1.26 14.90
N GLY A 194 10.42 0.28 15.12
CA GLY A 194 9.73 -0.46 14.07
C GLY A 194 8.93 0.47 13.16
N PHE A 195 8.20 1.42 13.72
CA PHE A 195 7.44 2.40 12.98
C PHE A 195 8.31 3.27 12.07
N PHE A 196 9.41 3.81 12.60
CA PHE A 196 10.35 4.60 11.79
C PHE A 196 11.00 3.77 10.68
N VAL A 197 11.32 2.50 10.92
CA VAL A 197 11.84 1.59 9.89
C VAL A 197 10.83 1.40 8.78
N HIS A 198 9.55 1.14 9.09
CA HIS A 198 8.50 0.99 8.08
C HIS A 198 8.30 2.27 7.27
N VAL A 199 8.24 3.42 7.92
CA VAL A 199 8.12 4.72 7.24
C VAL A 199 9.33 5.02 6.35
N ALA A 200 10.54 4.79 6.83
CA ALA A 200 11.77 4.99 6.06
C ALA A 200 11.80 4.06 4.83
N ARG A 201 11.44 2.79 5.02
CA ARG A 201 11.36 1.79 3.94
C ARG A 201 10.34 2.19 2.88
N GLN A 202 9.13 2.56 3.30
CA GLN A 202 8.08 3.05 2.42
C GLN A 202 8.57 4.23 1.58
N ARG A 203 9.14 5.25 2.23
CA ARG A 203 9.69 6.44 1.54
C ARG A 203 10.81 6.09 0.56
N ALA A 204 11.67 5.13 0.90
CA ALA A 204 12.77 4.71 0.04
C ALA A 204 12.26 4.04 -1.25
N ILE A 205 11.22 3.19 -1.16
CA ILE A 205 10.62 2.53 -2.30
C ILE A 205 9.91 3.54 -3.21
N TRP A 206 9.12 4.46 -2.63
CA TRP A 206 8.44 5.50 -3.39
C TRP A 206 9.41 6.39 -4.16
N ARG A 207 10.48 6.86 -3.51
CA ARG A 207 11.52 7.67 -4.19
C ARG A 207 12.16 6.94 -5.37
N ARG A 208 12.37 5.62 -5.26
CA ARG A 208 12.89 4.80 -6.37
C ARG A 208 11.89 4.67 -7.51
N ALA A 209 10.61 4.50 -7.19
CA ALA A 209 9.54 4.42 -8.17
C ALA A 209 9.31 5.75 -8.92
N GLU A 210 9.60 6.89 -8.28
CA GLU A 210 9.54 8.21 -8.89
C GLU A 210 10.77 8.53 -9.74
N ALA A 211 11.96 8.06 -9.33
CA ALA A 211 13.24 8.31 -10.01
C ALA A 211 13.50 7.36 -11.19
N GLY A 212 12.73 6.26 -11.31
CA GLY A 212 12.87 5.32 -12.42
C GLY A 212 12.48 5.97 -13.75
N PRO A 213 13.19 5.66 -14.85
CA PRO A 213 12.84 6.19 -16.16
C PRO A 213 11.39 5.81 -16.50
N LEU A 214 10.67 6.78 -17.09
CA LEU A 214 9.34 6.58 -17.66
C LEU A 214 9.45 5.70 -18.93
N SER A 215 9.85 4.44 -18.77
CA SER A 215 9.91 3.47 -19.87
C SER A 215 8.54 2.92 -20.20
#